data_9840ca8098ba45bc0921ae2b1316c8ab
#
_entry.id   9840ca8098ba45bc0921ae2b1316c8ab
#
_cell.length_a   1.000
_cell.length_b   1.000
_cell.length_c   1.000
_cell.angle_alpha   90.00
_cell.angle_beta   90.00
_cell.angle_gamma   90.00
#
_symmetry.space_group_name_H-M   'P 1'
#
loop_
_entity.id
_entity.type
_entity.pdbx_description
1 polymer ?
#
loop_
_entity_poly.entity_id
_entity_poly.type
_entity_poly.pdbx_seq_one_letter_code
_entity_poly.pdbx_strand_id
1 'polypeptide(L)'
;GADGIAVGMATSIPPHNLGEVVDAVKAYMKNNDISVKGLMRYLKGPDFPTGGLVVNKDDLLKIYETGTGKLRVRGKVETVKLKGGRQQLVITEIPYTMIGANIGKFLNDIASLVESKKTTDIVDISNQSSKEGIRIVLDLKRDADVENLTNMLYKKTKLEDTFGVNMLAVADGRPETLSLKQVIEHHVDFVFDVTTRKYTTLLNKEQEKKEIQE
;
A
#
# COMPACT_ATOMS: atom_id res chain seq x y z
N GLY A 1 -1.08 3.08 6.34
CA GLY A 1 -0.92 4.22 5.46
C GLY A 1 -1.66 5.47 5.92
N ALA A 2 -1.25 6.61 5.44
CA ALA A 2 -1.90 7.88 5.73
C ALA A 2 -2.03 8.71 4.45
N ASP A 3 -3.21 9.31 4.29
CA ASP A 3 -3.50 10.28 3.23
C ASP A 3 -4.04 11.54 3.88
N GLY A 4 -3.56 12.70 3.41
CA GLY A 4 -4.03 13.96 3.94
C GLY A 4 -3.55 15.14 3.11
N ILE A 5 -4.14 16.30 3.39
CA ILE A 5 -3.75 17.54 2.73
C ILE A 5 -3.38 18.54 3.83
N ALA A 6 -2.13 19.04 3.78
CA ALA A 6 -1.64 20.10 4.64
C ALA A 6 -1.18 21.27 3.78
N VAL A 7 -1.79 22.43 3.94
CA VAL A 7 -1.45 23.73 3.31
C VAL A 7 -0.85 23.58 1.89
N GLY A 8 -1.67 23.12 0.93
CA GLY A 8 -1.28 23.02 -0.48
C GLY A 8 -0.39 21.83 -0.84
N MET A 9 -0.15 20.90 0.10
CA MET A 9 0.65 19.70 -0.12
C MET A 9 -0.12 18.46 0.38
N ALA A 10 -0.02 17.37 -0.35
CA ALA A 10 -0.69 16.11 -0.03
C ALA A 10 0.28 15.10 0.59
N THR A 11 -0.14 14.48 1.70
CA THR A 11 0.57 13.36 2.30
C THR A 11 0.01 12.06 1.74
N SER A 12 0.88 11.17 1.30
CA SER A 12 0.50 9.84 0.81
C SER A 12 1.55 8.83 1.24
N ILE A 13 1.21 8.04 2.25
CA ILE A 13 2.09 7.01 2.82
C ILE A 13 1.43 5.65 2.59
N PRO A 14 2.10 4.70 1.91
CA PRO A 14 1.52 3.39 1.68
C PRO A 14 1.35 2.62 3.00
N PRO A 15 0.34 1.75 3.08
CA PRO A 15 0.18 0.87 4.25
C PRO A 15 1.38 -0.06 4.42
N HIS A 16 1.71 -0.37 5.67
CA HIS A 16 2.79 -1.29 6.01
C HIS A 16 2.32 -2.34 7.02
N ASN A 17 2.99 -3.48 7.04
CA ASN A 17 2.72 -4.51 8.02
C ASN A 17 3.14 -4.03 9.42
N LEU A 18 2.21 -4.08 10.37
CA LEU A 18 2.45 -3.58 11.72
C LEU A 18 3.60 -4.31 12.43
N GLY A 19 3.69 -5.64 12.27
CA GLY A 19 4.79 -6.43 12.84
C GLY A 19 6.15 -6.00 12.31
N GLU A 20 6.25 -5.77 11.00
CA GLU A 20 7.48 -5.27 10.39
C GLU A 20 7.84 -3.86 10.87
N VAL A 21 6.85 -2.98 11.02
CA VAL A 21 7.06 -1.63 11.56
C VAL A 21 7.58 -1.70 12.99
N VAL A 22 7.00 -2.54 13.83
CA VAL A 22 7.45 -2.75 15.21
C VAL A 22 8.89 -3.26 15.25
N ASP A 23 9.24 -4.21 14.40
CA ASP A 23 10.60 -4.75 14.31
C ASP A 23 11.61 -3.68 13.88
N ALA A 24 11.24 -2.84 12.91
CA ALA A 24 12.08 -1.72 12.48
C ALA A 24 12.27 -0.68 13.60
N VAL A 25 11.23 -0.37 14.34
CA VAL A 25 11.30 0.53 15.51
C VAL A 25 12.22 -0.04 16.57
N LYS A 26 12.10 -1.33 16.88
CA LYS A 26 12.99 -2.00 17.83
C LYS A 26 14.46 -1.96 17.38
N ALA A 27 14.72 -2.17 16.10
CA ALA A 27 16.06 -2.09 15.54
C ALA A 27 16.66 -0.68 15.68
N TYR A 28 15.84 0.34 15.41
CA TYR A 28 16.24 1.74 15.61
C TYR A 28 16.55 2.04 17.09
N MET A 29 15.74 1.54 18.01
CA MET A 29 15.95 1.74 19.44
C MET A 29 17.25 1.09 19.94
N LYS A 30 17.64 -0.04 19.37
CA LYS A 30 18.92 -0.71 19.68
C LYS A 30 20.12 -0.01 19.08
N ASN A 31 19.96 0.62 17.93
CA ASN A 31 21.02 1.31 17.21
C ASN A 31 20.45 2.51 16.46
N ASN A 32 20.58 3.69 17.06
CA ASN A 32 20.06 4.94 16.48
C ASN A 32 20.80 5.35 15.19
N ASP A 33 21.97 4.80 14.93
CA ASP A 33 22.76 5.07 13.73
C ASP A 33 22.41 4.13 12.57
N ILE A 34 21.42 3.25 12.74
CA ILE A 34 20.98 2.34 11.67
C ILE A 34 20.57 3.13 10.42
N SER A 35 21.03 2.69 9.26
CA SER A 35 20.68 3.32 7.99
C SER A 35 19.26 2.93 7.54
N VAL A 36 18.71 3.67 6.57
CA VAL A 36 17.43 3.29 5.92
C VAL A 36 17.53 1.87 5.36
N LYS A 37 18.62 1.54 4.70
CA LYS A 37 18.85 0.18 4.19
C LYS A 37 18.85 -0.86 5.29
N GLY A 38 19.42 -0.55 6.46
CA GLY A 38 19.38 -1.41 7.64
C GLY A 38 17.96 -1.62 8.17
N LEU A 39 17.16 -0.56 8.21
CA LEU A 39 15.76 -0.64 8.61
C LEU A 39 14.93 -1.50 7.66
N MET A 40 15.25 -1.50 6.36
CA MET A 40 14.55 -2.30 5.36
C MET A 40 14.77 -3.81 5.50
N ARG A 41 15.72 -4.25 6.31
CA ARG A 41 15.84 -5.67 6.67
C ARG A 41 14.65 -6.14 7.49
N TYR A 42 14.02 -5.24 8.22
CA TYR A 42 12.85 -5.49 9.06
C TYR A 42 11.56 -5.05 8.39
N LEU A 43 11.59 -3.90 7.72
CA LEU A 43 10.48 -3.33 6.97
C LEU A 43 10.79 -3.45 5.48
N LYS A 44 10.32 -4.55 4.89
CA LYS A 44 10.70 -4.95 3.51
C LYS A 44 10.03 -4.14 2.43
N GLY A 45 8.89 -3.53 2.72
CA GLY A 45 8.14 -2.72 1.78
C GLY A 45 6.69 -2.53 2.19
N PRO A 46 5.92 -1.83 1.36
CA PRO A 46 4.48 -1.65 1.61
C PRO A 46 3.73 -2.98 1.65
N ASP A 47 2.69 -3.03 2.46
CA ASP A 47 1.77 -4.15 2.57
C ASP A 47 0.35 -3.65 2.31
N PHE A 48 -0.12 -3.81 1.08
CA PHE A 48 -1.42 -3.32 0.68
C PHE A 48 -2.52 -4.32 1.03
N PRO A 49 -3.66 -3.87 1.63
CA PRO A 49 -4.77 -4.75 1.96
C PRO A 49 -5.36 -5.49 0.75
N THR A 50 -5.27 -4.89 -0.43
CA THR A 50 -5.76 -5.47 -1.68
C THR A 50 -4.75 -6.41 -2.33
N GLY A 51 -3.57 -6.56 -1.73
CA GLY A 51 -2.46 -7.31 -2.32
C GLY A 51 -1.80 -6.56 -3.47
N GLY A 52 -1.30 -7.30 -4.43
CA GLY A 52 -0.59 -6.75 -5.57
C GLY A 52 0.92 -6.84 -5.40
N LEU A 53 1.60 -6.60 -6.49
CA LEU A 53 3.07 -6.69 -6.58
C LEU A 53 3.65 -5.31 -6.89
N VAL A 54 4.64 -4.90 -6.13
CA VAL A 54 5.45 -3.71 -6.45
C VAL A 54 6.47 -4.11 -7.53
N VAL A 55 6.32 -3.53 -8.71
CA VAL A 55 7.13 -3.90 -9.89
C VAL A 55 8.54 -3.30 -9.80
N ASN A 56 8.64 -2.08 -9.28
CA ASN A 56 9.92 -1.36 -9.19
C ASN A 56 10.51 -1.38 -7.78
N LYS A 57 10.67 -2.59 -7.22
CA LYS A 57 11.26 -2.77 -5.87
C LYS A 57 12.64 -2.15 -5.73
N ASP A 58 13.41 -2.09 -6.79
CA ASP A 58 14.76 -1.51 -6.78
C ASP A 58 14.75 -0.01 -6.46
N ASP A 59 13.64 0.68 -6.73
CA ASP A 59 13.48 2.10 -6.42
C ASP A 59 13.08 2.35 -4.95
N LEU A 60 12.69 1.30 -4.23
CA LEU A 60 12.11 1.42 -2.88
C LEU A 60 13.10 2.02 -1.87
N LEU A 61 14.37 1.62 -1.95
CA LEU A 61 15.41 2.17 -1.06
C LEU A 61 15.50 3.69 -1.23
N LYS A 62 15.54 4.17 -2.46
CA LYS A 62 15.63 5.61 -2.75
C LYS A 62 14.36 6.35 -2.26
N ILE A 63 13.19 5.75 -2.45
CA ILE A 63 11.93 6.32 -1.98
C ILE A 63 11.93 6.45 -0.46
N TYR A 64 12.40 5.44 0.26
CA TYR A 64 12.49 5.49 1.72
C TYR A 64 13.58 6.44 2.21
N GLU A 65 14.65 6.63 1.45
CA GLU A 65 15.71 7.59 1.81
C GLU A 65 15.26 9.04 1.61
N THR A 66 14.51 9.31 0.56
CA THR A 66 14.09 10.67 0.20
C THR A 66 12.70 11.03 0.71
N GLY A 67 11.86 10.04 0.98
CA GLY A 67 10.46 10.24 1.38
C GLY A 67 9.51 10.50 0.23
N THR A 68 9.99 10.52 -1.00
CA THR A 68 9.16 10.75 -2.19
C THR A 68 9.53 9.78 -3.30
N GLY A 69 8.55 9.49 -4.14
CA GLY A 69 8.74 8.67 -5.32
C GLY A 69 7.45 8.04 -5.79
N LYS A 70 7.57 7.17 -6.78
CA LYS A 70 6.43 6.49 -7.39
C LYS A 70 6.64 4.98 -7.31
N LEU A 71 5.67 4.29 -6.71
CA LEU A 71 5.61 2.83 -6.70
C LEU A 71 4.68 2.38 -7.82
N ARG A 72 5.14 1.46 -8.64
CA ARG A 72 4.30 0.81 -9.65
C ARG A 72 3.77 -0.47 -9.05
N VAL A 73 2.45 -0.54 -8.89
CA VAL A 73 1.74 -1.66 -8.28
C VAL A 73 0.95 -2.38 -9.35
N ARG A 74 1.10 -3.70 -9.40
CA ARG A 74 0.47 -4.56 -10.38
C ARG A 74 -0.43 -5.56 -9.68
N GLY A 75 -1.67 -5.69 -10.15
CA GLY A 75 -2.59 -6.70 -9.66
C GLY A 75 -2.13 -8.11 -10.01
N LYS A 76 -2.67 -9.09 -9.29
CA LYS A 76 -2.38 -10.50 -9.51
C LYS A 76 -3.47 -11.13 -10.37
N VAL A 77 -3.05 -11.90 -11.36
CA VAL A 77 -3.89 -12.58 -12.32
C VAL A 77 -3.59 -14.06 -12.33
N GLU A 78 -4.61 -14.89 -12.35
CA GLU A 78 -4.49 -16.35 -12.46
C GLU A 78 -5.23 -16.82 -13.72
N THR A 79 -4.67 -17.83 -14.38
CA THR A 79 -5.30 -18.47 -15.53
C THR A 79 -5.94 -19.77 -15.07
N VAL A 80 -7.23 -19.92 -15.37
CA VAL A 80 -7.98 -21.16 -15.08
C VAL A 80 -8.37 -21.83 -16.41
N LYS A 81 -7.99 -23.08 -16.56
CA LYS A 81 -8.34 -23.88 -17.74
C LYS A 81 -9.66 -24.60 -17.49
N LEU A 82 -10.59 -24.46 -18.43
CA LEU A 82 -11.88 -25.12 -18.41
C LEU A 82 -11.96 -26.21 -19.46
N LYS A 83 -13.05 -27.02 -19.40
CA LYS A 83 -13.31 -28.06 -20.39
C LYS A 83 -13.49 -27.44 -21.78
N GLY A 84 -13.06 -28.17 -22.81
CA GLY A 84 -13.26 -27.75 -24.20
C GLY A 84 -12.28 -26.69 -24.71
N GLY A 85 -11.13 -26.53 -24.05
CA GLY A 85 -10.12 -25.56 -24.46
C GLY A 85 -10.42 -24.12 -24.08
N ARG A 86 -11.49 -23.88 -23.31
CA ARG A 86 -11.81 -22.57 -22.77
C ARG A 86 -10.90 -22.22 -21.60
N GLN A 87 -10.67 -20.94 -21.41
CA GLN A 87 -9.88 -20.42 -20.31
C GLN A 87 -10.58 -19.24 -19.64
N GLN A 88 -10.27 -19.03 -18.38
CA GLN A 88 -10.68 -17.83 -17.64
C GLN A 88 -9.43 -17.12 -17.14
N LEU A 89 -9.47 -15.81 -17.15
CA LEU A 89 -8.48 -14.97 -16.48
C LEU A 89 -9.15 -14.43 -15.22
N VAL A 90 -8.58 -14.77 -14.07
CA VAL A 90 -9.14 -14.39 -12.77
C VAL A 90 -8.22 -13.39 -12.11
N ILE A 91 -8.76 -12.20 -11.82
CA ILE A 91 -8.02 -11.15 -11.11
C ILE A 91 -8.35 -11.29 -9.63
N THR A 92 -7.35 -11.62 -8.81
CA THR A 92 -7.49 -11.87 -7.38
C THR A 92 -6.92 -10.77 -6.50
N GLU A 93 -6.03 -9.95 -7.05
CA GLU A 93 -5.47 -8.81 -6.36
C GLU A 93 -5.46 -7.60 -7.31
N ILE A 94 -5.72 -6.43 -6.78
CA ILE A 94 -5.77 -5.18 -7.53
C ILE A 94 -4.87 -4.14 -6.88
N PRO A 95 -4.38 -3.14 -7.63
CA PRO A 95 -3.64 -2.03 -7.03
C PRO A 95 -4.49 -1.30 -5.98
N TYR A 96 -3.83 -0.89 -4.90
CA TYR A 96 -4.48 -0.17 -3.80
C TYR A 96 -5.24 1.08 -4.25
N THR A 97 -4.79 1.71 -5.34
CA THR A 97 -5.42 2.88 -5.95
C THR A 97 -6.84 2.62 -6.47
N MET A 98 -7.24 1.35 -6.62
CA MET A 98 -8.56 0.96 -7.11
C MET A 98 -9.62 0.76 -6.01
N ILE A 99 -9.34 1.10 -4.76
CA ILE A 99 -10.30 0.96 -3.67
C ILE A 99 -11.50 1.88 -3.90
N GLY A 100 -12.69 1.35 -3.65
CA GLY A 100 -13.95 2.09 -3.73
C GLY A 100 -14.50 2.17 -5.15
N ALA A 101 -14.91 3.36 -5.56
CA ALA A 101 -15.61 3.60 -6.84
C ALA A 101 -14.79 3.28 -8.10
N ASN A 102 -13.47 3.17 -7.97
CA ASN A 102 -12.59 2.95 -9.12
C ASN A 102 -12.67 1.55 -9.72
N ILE A 103 -13.22 0.55 -9.00
CA ILE A 103 -13.43 -0.80 -9.53
C ILE A 103 -14.43 -0.77 -10.69
N GLY A 104 -15.53 -0.01 -10.57
CA GLY A 104 -16.50 0.16 -11.63
C GLY A 104 -15.88 0.75 -12.89
N LYS A 105 -15.03 1.75 -12.73
CA LYS A 105 -14.29 2.34 -13.86
C LYS A 105 -13.35 1.33 -14.51
N PHE A 106 -12.66 0.52 -13.73
CA PHE A 106 -11.78 -0.53 -14.23
C PHE A 106 -12.55 -1.54 -15.09
N LEU A 107 -13.72 -1.99 -14.63
CA LEU A 107 -14.57 -2.90 -15.39
C LEU A 107 -15.05 -2.26 -16.69
N ASN A 108 -15.42 -0.98 -16.67
CA ASN A 108 -15.81 -0.24 -17.85
C ASN A 108 -14.65 -0.06 -18.84
N ASP A 109 -13.43 0.14 -18.34
CA ASP A 109 -12.24 0.24 -19.18
C ASP A 109 -11.97 -1.09 -19.92
N ILE A 110 -12.15 -2.23 -19.25
CA ILE A 110 -12.04 -3.54 -19.91
C ILE A 110 -13.15 -3.71 -20.96
N ALA A 111 -14.39 -3.36 -20.62
CA ALA A 111 -15.51 -3.43 -21.55
C ALA A 111 -15.26 -2.57 -22.80
N SER A 112 -14.67 -1.38 -22.62
CA SER A 112 -14.31 -0.49 -23.72
C SER A 112 -13.26 -1.09 -24.65
N LEU A 113 -12.30 -1.85 -24.11
CA LEU A 113 -11.32 -2.57 -24.93
C LEU A 113 -11.98 -3.64 -25.80
N VAL A 114 -13.02 -4.30 -25.28
CA VAL A 114 -13.81 -5.30 -26.03
C VAL A 114 -14.66 -4.62 -27.10
N GLU A 115 -15.37 -3.55 -26.75
CA GLU A 115 -16.24 -2.81 -27.66
C GLU A 115 -15.48 -2.16 -28.82
N SER A 116 -14.31 -1.61 -28.53
CA SER A 116 -13.44 -0.99 -29.54
C SER A 116 -12.63 -2.01 -30.35
N LYS A 117 -12.82 -3.30 -30.07
CA LYS A 117 -12.13 -4.42 -30.74
C LYS A 117 -10.61 -4.39 -30.60
N LYS A 118 -10.09 -3.73 -29.57
CA LYS A 118 -8.67 -3.80 -29.24
C LYS A 118 -8.28 -5.17 -28.72
N THR A 119 -9.22 -5.88 -28.11
CA THR A 119 -9.10 -7.31 -27.83
C THR A 119 -10.37 -8.03 -28.29
N THR A 120 -10.19 -9.23 -28.84
CA THR A 120 -11.31 -10.12 -29.24
C THR A 120 -11.31 -11.38 -28.38
N ASP A 121 -10.42 -11.48 -27.40
CA ASP A 121 -10.23 -12.69 -26.60
C ASP A 121 -11.20 -12.80 -25.42
N ILE A 122 -11.81 -11.70 -24.99
CA ILE A 122 -12.74 -11.67 -23.87
C ILE A 122 -14.17 -11.85 -24.35
N VAL A 123 -14.83 -12.88 -23.82
CA VAL A 123 -16.24 -13.20 -24.13
C VAL A 123 -17.19 -12.57 -23.12
N ASP A 124 -16.82 -12.59 -21.83
CA ASP A 124 -17.65 -12.06 -20.76
C ASP A 124 -16.79 -11.57 -19.59
N ILE A 125 -17.35 -10.65 -18.82
CA ILE A 125 -16.72 -10.05 -17.65
C ILE A 125 -17.70 -10.15 -16.49
N SER A 126 -17.28 -10.74 -15.37
CA SER A 126 -18.10 -10.78 -14.17
C SER A 126 -17.29 -10.40 -12.93
N ASN A 127 -17.91 -9.61 -12.06
CA ASN A 127 -17.35 -9.28 -10.75
C ASN A 127 -17.94 -10.23 -9.71
N GLN A 128 -17.16 -11.17 -9.25
CA GLN A 128 -17.53 -12.17 -8.25
C GLN A 128 -16.92 -11.86 -6.89
N SER A 129 -16.45 -10.64 -6.68
CA SER A 129 -15.84 -10.21 -5.43
C SER A 129 -16.83 -10.29 -4.27
N SER A 130 -16.35 -10.67 -3.10
CA SER A 130 -17.15 -10.87 -1.89
C SER A 130 -16.34 -10.44 -0.65
N LYS A 131 -16.89 -10.73 0.53
CA LYS A 131 -16.16 -10.54 1.79
C LYS A 131 -14.87 -11.37 1.87
N GLU A 132 -14.79 -12.45 1.09
CA GLU A 132 -13.61 -13.32 1.02
C GLU A 132 -12.46 -12.71 0.20
N GLY A 133 -12.75 -11.71 -0.62
CA GLY A 133 -11.74 -11.00 -1.38
C GLY A 133 -12.18 -10.61 -2.79
N ILE A 134 -11.23 -10.06 -3.50
CA ILE A 134 -11.41 -9.64 -4.90
C ILE A 134 -11.42 -10.86 -5.80
N ARG A 135 -12.42 -10.92 -6.68
CA ARG A 135 -12.52 -11.94 -7.71
C ARG A 135 -13.23 -11.36 -8.94
N ILE A 136 -12.45 -10.99 -9.94
CA ILE A 136 -12.97 -10.53 -11.22
C ILE A 136 -12.62 -11.58 -12.25
N VAL A 137 -13.63 -12.12 -12.94
CA VAL A 137 -13.48 -13.23 -13.89
C VAL A 137 -13.72 -12.73 -15.31
N LEU A 138 -12.72 -12.96 -16.16
CA LEU A 138 -12.82 -12.73 -17.60
C LEU A 138 -12.93 -14.08 -18.29
N ASP A 139 -14.07 -14.37 -18.90
CA ASP A 139 -14.24 -15.56 -19.71
C ASP A 139 -13.61 -15.31 -21.07
N LEU A 140 -12.72 -16.19 -21.49
CA LEU A 140 -11.95 -16.06 -22.71
C LEU A 140 -12.47 -17.02 -23.78
N LYS A 141 -12.30 -16.63 -25.04
CA LYS A 141 -12.59 -17.52 -26.17
C LYS A 141 -11.56 -18.67 -26.21
N ARG A 142 -11.86 -19.69 -27.02
CA ARG A 142 -10.89 -20.74 -27.36
C ARG A 142 -9.63 -20.11 -27.96
N ASP A 143 -8.48 -20.68 -27.64
CA ASP A 143 -7.18 -20.28 -28.18
C ASP A 143 -6.82 -18.80 -27.95
N ALA A 144 -7.37 -18.19 -26.89
CA ALA A 144 -7.02 -16.84 -26.48
C ALA A 144 -5.54 -16.75 -26.12
N ASP A 145 -4.88 -15.69 -26.57
CA ASP A 145 -3.50 -15.39 -26.20
C ASP A 145 -3.50 -14.69 -24.82
N VAL A 146 -3.39 -15.51 -23.76
CA VAL A 146 -3.47 -15.06 -22.38
C VAL A 146 -2.35 -14.11 -22.03
N GLU A 147 -1.14 -14.39 -22.49
CA GLU A 147 0.03 -13.54 -22.21
C GLU A 147 -0.14 -12.15 -22.80
N ASN A 148 -0.54 -12.07 -24.08
CA ASN A 148 -0.77 -10.80 -24.76
C ASN A 148 -1.92 -10.03 -24.11
N LEU A 149 -3.01 -10.71 -23.74
CA LEU A 149 -4.14 -10.10 -23.06
C LEU A 149 -3.76 -9.53 -21.70
N THR A 150 -3.01 -10.29 -20.91
CA THR A 150 -2.53 -9.85 -19.60
C THR A 150 -1.66 -8.60 -19.72
N ASN A 151 -0.74 -8.59 -20.67
CA ASN A 151 0.13 -7.43 -20.94
C ASN A 151 -0.70 -6.21 -21.39
N MET A 152 -1.71 -6.42 -22.19
CA MET A 152 -2.62 -5.36 -22.63
C MET A 152 -3.39 -4.75 -21.44
N LEU A 153 -3.89 -5.59 -20.54
CA LEU A 153 -4.59 -5.12 -19.33
C LEU A 153 -3.67 -4.27 -18.47
N TYR A 154 -2.41 -4.66 -18.29
CA TYR A 154 -1.45 -3.87 -17.52
C TYR A 154 -1.14 -2.52 -18.19
N LYS A 155 -1.08 -2.47 -19.51
CA LYS A 155 -0.78 -1.22 -20.25
C LYS A 155 -1.98 -0.29 -20.40
N LYS A 156 -3.17 -0.85 -20.61
CA LYS A 156 -4.35 -0.09 -21.02
C LYS A 156 -5.37 0.13 -19.91
N THR A 157 -5.21 -0.53 -18.77
CA THR A 157 -6.12 -0.39 -17.63
C THR A 157 -5.34 -0.12 -16.34
N LYS A 158 -6.08 0.13 -15.27
CA LYS A 158 -5.51 0.36 -13.93
C LYS A 158 -5.11 -0.94 -13.19
N LEU A 159 -5.07 -2.07 -13.90
CA LEU A 159 -4.52 -3.31 -13.32
C LEU A 159 -3.04 -3.14 -12.93
N GLU A 160 -2.31 -2.29 -13.62
CA GLU A 160 -1.05 -1.72 -13.16
C GLU A 160 -1.24 -0.23 -12.99
N ASP A 161 -0.93 0.28 -11.81
CA ASP A 161 -1.11 1.69 -11.51
C ASP A 161 0.05 2.21 -10.67
N THR A 162 0.20 3.52 -10.66
CA THR A 162 1.24 4.20 -9.91
C THR A 162 0.69 4.71 -8.60
N PHE A 163 1.35 4.37 -7.49
CA PHE A 163 1.09 4.93 -6.18
C PHE A 163 2.16 5.99 -5.89
N GLY A 164 1.75 7.24 -5.82
CA GLY A 164 2.64 8.33 -5.46
C GLY A 164 2.93 8.32 -3.97
N VAL A 165 4.20 8.20 -3.60
CA VAL A 165 4.65 8.26 -2.20
C VAL A 165 5.10 9.67 -1.88
N ASN A 166 4.56 10.22 -0.80
CA ASN A 166 4.99 11.50 -0.26
C ASN A 166 4.86 11.44 1.27
N MET A 167 5.97 11.17 1.95
CA MET A 167 6.02 11.06 3.40
C MET A 167 6.15 12.45 4.02
N LEU A 168 5.11 13.25 3.84
CA LEU A 168 5.04 14.62 4.33
C LEU A 168 4.54 14.63 5.77
N ALA A 169 5.24 15.34 6.62
CA ALA A 169 4.82 15.59 7.99
C ALA A 169 4.92 17.08 8.31
N VAL A 170 4.18 17.53 9.31
CA VAL A 170 4.28 18.89 9.81
C VAL A 170 5.16 18.88 11.05
N ALA A 171 6.35 19.49 10.95
CA ALA A 171 7.28 19.68 12.05
C ALA A 171 7.43 21.18 12.31
N ASP A 172 7.23 21.60 13.56
CA ASP A 172 7.33 23.00 13.97
C ASP A 172 6.51 23.98 13.09
N GLY A 173 5.30 23.54 12.68
CA GLY A 173 4.39 24.32 11.85
C GLY A 173 4.77 24.40 10.38
N ARG A 174 5.78 23.66 9.93
CA ARG A 174 6.23 23.62 8.53
C ARG A 174 6.05 22.24 7.94
N PRO A 175 5.51 22.11 6.69
CA PRO A 175 5.50 20.82 6.00
C PRO A 175 6.93 20.41 5.64
N GLU A 176 7.25 19.16 5.92
CA GLU A 176 8.57 18.58 5.65
C GLU A 176 8.43 17.16 5.15
N THR A 177 9.16 16.83 4.09
CA THR A 177 9.23 15.46 3.59
C THR A 177 10.29 14.69 4.37
N LEU A 178 9.88 13.56 4.97
CA LEU A 178 10.72 12.76 5.84
C LEU A 178 11.15 11.46 5.17
N SER A 179 12.37 11.01 5.45
CA SER A 179 12.81 9.66 5.13
C SER A 179 12.11 8.65 6.04
N LEU A 180 12.18 7.35 5.69
CA LEU A 180 11.67 6.29 6.55
C LEU A 180 12.29 6.37 7.95
N LYS A 181 13.60 6.57 8.03
CA LYS A 181 14.29 6.70 9.32
C LYS A 181 13.75 7.87 10.13
N GLN A 182 13.55 9.03 9.51
CA GLN A 182 12.99 10.20 10.19
C GLN A 182 11.57 9.98 10.67
N VAL A 183 10.74 9.28 9.88
CA VAL A 183 9.37 8.91 10.30
C VAL A 183 9.42 8.03 11.55
N ILE A 184 10.31 7.05 11.58
CA ILE A 184 10.49 6.16 12.74
C ILE A 184 11.00 6.95 13.95
N GLU A 185 11.98 7.84 13.77
CA GLU A 185 12.49 8.70 14.84
C GLU A 185 11.37 9.53 15.48
N HIS A 186 10.58 10.20 14.67
CA HIS A 186 9.45 11.00 15.16
C HIS A 186 8.39 10.15 15.86
N HIS A 187 8.11 8.95 15.35
CA HIS A 187 7.17 8.04 15.99
C HIS A 187 7.66 7.57 17.35
N VAL A 188 8.91 7.19 17.47
CA VAL A 188 9.53 6.77 18.74
C VAL A 188 9.51 7.91 19.74
N ASP A 189 9.92 9.10 19.33
CA ASP A 189 9.93 10.29 20.20
C ASP A 189 8.52 10.62 20.70
N PHE A 190 7.52 10.55 19.82
CA PHE A 190 6.12 10.80 20.18
C PHE A 190 5.60 9.78 21.20
N VAL A 191 5.81 8.50 20.97
CA VAL A 191 5.34 7.43 21.87
C VAL A 191 6.05 7.54 23.23
N PHE A 192 7.34 7.79 23.24
CA PHE A 192 8.12 7.97 24.44
C PHE A 192 7.64 9.18 25.26
N ASP A 193 7.43 10.31 24.61
CA ASP A 193 6.95 11.54 25.26
C ASP A 193 5.57 11.34 25.90
N VAL A 194 4.62 10.72 25.18
CA VAL A 194 3.30 10.41 25.72
C VAL A 194 3.37 9.47 26.90
N THR A 195 4.19 8.44 26.85
CA THR A 195 4.37 7.48 27.94
C THR A 195 4.99 8.16 29.15
N THR A 196 5.99 9.01 28.98
CA THR A 196 6.64 9.76 30.06
C THR A 196 5.66 10.72 30.75
N ARG A 197 4.86 11.45 29.98
CA ARG A 197 3.83 12.35 30.52
C ARG A 197 2.80 11.61 31.35
N LYS A 198 2.31 10.48 30.85
CA LYS A 198 1.34 9.65 31.56
C LYS A 198 1.88 9.10 32.87
N TYR A 199 3.12 8.63 32.88
CA TYR A 199 3.77 8.12 34.06
C TYR A 199 3.98 9.22 35.13
N THR A 200 4.45 10.38 34.72
CA THR A 200 4.64 11.55 35.61
C THR A 200 3.31 11.98 36.25
N THR A 201 2.24 12.00 35.51
CA THR A 201 0.89 12.35 36.00
C THR A 201 0.42 11.36 37.07
N LEU A 202 0.65 10.06 36.88
CA LEU A 202 0.29 9.03 37.86
C LEU A 202 1.07 9.17 39.16
N LEU A 203 2.37 9.44 39.09
CA LEU A 203 3.21 9.68 40.27
C LEU A 203 2.74 10.89 41.08
N ASN A 204 2.41 11.98 40.42
CA ASN A 204 1.89 13.18 41.09
C ASN A 204 0.57 12.91 41.82
N LYS A 205 -0.34 12.13 41.23
CA LYS A 205 -1.60 11.74 41.88
C LYS A 205 -1.40 10.89 43.11
N GLU A 206 -0.44 9.98 43.10
CA GLU A 206 -0.13 9.15 44.27
C GLU A 206 0.49 9.97 45.39
N GLN A 207 1.33 10.94 45.12
CA GLN A 207 1.90 11.85 46.11
C GLN A 207 0.83 12.71 46.76
N GLU A 208 -0.11 13.26 46.00
CA GLU A 208 -1.23 14.01 46.51
C GLU A 208 -2.12 13.17 47.46
N LYS A 209 -2.37 11.91 47.13
CA LYS A 209 -3.14 11.00 47.99
C LYS A 209 -2.42 10.73 49.32
N LYS A 210 -1.11 10.58 49.33
CA LYS A 210 -0.31 10.38 50.55
C LYS A 210 -0.39 11.61 51.45
N GLU A 211 -0.29 12.82 50.90
CA GLU A 211 -0.38 14.06 51.69
C GLU A 211 -1.75 14.26 52.31
N ILE A 212 -2.81 13.84 51.66
CA ILE A 212 -4.18 13.94 52.19
C ILE A 212 -4.43 12.93 53.31
N GLN A 213 -3.76 11.80 53.33
CA GLN A 213 -3.92 10.76 54.37
C GLN A 213 -3.14 11.00 55.64
N GLU A 214 -2.17 11.91 55.67
CA GLU A 214 -1.43 12.36 56.86
C GLU A 214 -2.16 13.53 57.55
#